data_b75f01ee00d4cdbbe1effbf3b8b3895d
#
_entry.id   b75f01ee00d4cdbbe1effbf3b8b3895d
#
_cell.length_a   1.000
_cell.length_b   1.000
_cell.length_c   1.000
_cell.angle_alpha   90.00
_cell.angle_beta   90.00
_cell.angle_gamma   90.00
#
_symmetry.space_group_name_H-M   'P 1'
#
loop_
_entity.id
_entity.type
_entity.pdbx_description
1 polymer ?
#
loop_
_entity_poly.entity_id
_entity_poly.type
_entity_poly.pdbx_seq_one_letter_code
_entity_poly.pdbx_strand_id
1 'polypeptide(L)'
;SRTPSDGHLADTNPNSAQTLAASCSQPVLTLSQGAPVSDTASSQTLGQNGPVLLQDVDFIEKLAHFDRERIPERVVHAKGSGAFGTFRPYRSMRDYTSAAFLQDPSVSTRFLIRFSTVIGSKGSPDTDRDPRGFAVKFYTSQGNYDVVGLSLPVFFIRDAMQFPDFIHSQKPDPCTNIKNYAHVWDFFSLTPESLHQLMWLYSDRGIVKDFAKMDGFGVNTFVWVNGKGERFYVKYRFAAQEPFDIIDRKEGKRLAGQDPDIAARTLHRRLALGNPIRYEFQVQIMKPEMADQLSFDPLDDTKIWPEDQFPFQK
;
A
#
# COMPACT_ATOMS: atom_id res chain seq x y z
N SER A 1 -25.11 29.03 -38.44
CA SER A 1 -24.10 29.83 -37.75
C SER A 1 -24.56 30.15 -36.33
N ARG A 2 -24.17 29.37 -35.37
CA ARG A 2 -24.14 29.74 -33.95
C ARG A 2 -22.92 29.03 -33.33
N THR A 3 -21.94 29.79 -32.91
CA THR A 3 -20.80 29.41 -32.13
C THR A 3 -21.22 29.08 -30.70
N PRO A 4 -20.68 28.04 -30.05
CA PRO A 4 -20.82 27.84 -28.60
C PRO A 4 -19.82 28.75 -27.87
N SER A 5 -20.30 29.48 -26.89
CA SER A 5 -19.51 30.29 -25.97
C SER A 5 -18.81 29.41 -24.95
N ASP A 6 -17.47 29.46 -24.91
CA ASP A 6 -16.62 28.90 -23.87
C ASP A 6 -16.84 29.68 -22.56
N GLY A 7 -17.49 29.04 -21.60
CA GLY A 7 -17.59 29.51 -20.22
C GLY A 7 -16.35 29.13 -19.41
N HIS A 8 -15.31 29.95 -19.48
CA HIS A 8 -14.22 29.92 -18.50
C HIS A 8 -14.75 30.40 -17.16
N LEU A 9 -14.90 29.48 -16.19
CA LEU A 9 -14.98 29.83 -14.79
C LEU A 9 -13.56 30.18 -14.33
N ALA A 10 -13.22 31.45 -14.38
CA ALA A 10 -12.03 32.00 -13.75
C ALA A 10 -12.21 31.93 -12.23
N ASP A 11 -11.33 31.17 -11.56
CA ASP A 11 -11.19 31.16 -10.11
C ASP A 11 -10.63 32.50 -9.65
N THR A 12 -11.49 33.37 -9.10
CA THR A 12 -11.19 34.76 -8.72
C THR A 12 -10.73 34.89 -7.26
N ASN A 13 -9.98 33.95 -6.75
CA ASN A 13 -9.35 34.11 -5.44
C ASN A 13 -7.86 34.43 -5.57
N PRO A 14 -7.45 35.73 -5.53
CA PRO A 14 -6.05 36.11 -5.66
C PRO A 14 -5.15 35.66 -4.51
N ASN A 15 -5.72 35.18 -3.40
CA ASN A 15 -4.94 34.71 -2.24
C ASN A 15 -4.53 33.23 -2.35
N SER A 16 -5.21 32.41 -3.15
CA SER A 16 -4.85 31.00 -3.32
C SER A 16 -3.57 30.80 -4.16
N ALA A 17 -3.36 31.63 -5.16
CA ALA A 17 -2.16 31.58 -5.98
C ALA A 17 -0.91 32.13 -5.27
N GLN A 18 -1.08 33.14 -4.43
CA GLN A 18 0.04 33.73 -3.66
C GLN A 18 0.49 32.84 -2.50
N THR A 19 -0.41 32.10 -1.85
CA THR A 19 -0.06 31.21 -0.74
C THR A 19 0.69 29.95 -1.25
N LEU A 20 0.41 29.50 -2.47
CA LEU A 20 1.17 28.44 -3.11
C LEU A 20 2.53 28.89 -3.66
N ALA A 21 2.66 30.14 -4.06
CA ALA A 21 3.91 30.72 -4.56
C ALA A 21 4.91 31.06 -3.43
N ALA A 22 4.44 31.31 -2.21
CA ALA A 22 5.30 31.69 -1.08
C ALA A 22 5.99 30.52 -0.37
N SER A 23 5.67 29.25 -0.71
CA SER A 23 6.29 28.05 -0.10
C SER A 23 7.22 27.27 -1.02
N CYS A 24 7.36 27.67 -2.27
CA CYS A 24 8.29 27.04 -3.22
C CYS A 24 9.46 28.00 -3.51
N SER A 25 10.38 28.20 -2.56
CA SER A 25 11.76 28.41 -2.95
C SER A 25 12.17 27.13 -3.67
N GLN A 26 12.33 27.18 -4.99
CA GLN A 26 12.84 26.06 -5.75
C GLN A 26 14.13 25.59 -5.08
N PRO A 27 14.21 24.33 -4.61
CA PRO A 27 15.44 23.86 -4.00
C PRO A 27 16.55 23.99 -5.02
N VAL A 28 17.66 24.61 -4.63
CA VAL A 28 18.84 24.70 -5.47
C VAL A 28 19.28 23.28 -5.78
N LEU A 29 19.43 22.96 -7.07
CA LEU A 29 19.93 21.65 -7.48
C LEU A 29 21.41 21.54 -7.08
N THR A 30 21.76 20.46 -6.39
CA THR A 30 23.11 20.24 -5.88
C THR A 30 23.65 18.88 -6.28
N LEU A 31 24.96 18.78 -6.38
CA LEU A 31 25.70 17.51 -6.44
C LEU A 31 25.55 16.73 -5.12
N SER A 32 26.01 15.48 -5.09
CA SER A 32 25.95 14.61 -3.90
C SER A 32 26.67 15.21 -2.68
N GLN A 33 27.70 16.04 -2.89
CA GLN A 33 28.43 16.74 -1.84
C GLN A 33 27.80 18.10 -1.45
N GLY A 34 26.64 18.46 -2.02
CA GLY A 34 25.95 19.71 -1.71
C GLY A 34 26.43 20.94 -2.49
N ALA A 35 27.36 20.81 -3.41
CA ALA A 35 27.75 21.91 -4.29
C ALA A 35 26.64 22.25 -5.30
N PRO A 36 26.34 23.55 -5.54
CA PRO A 36 25.31 23.94 -6.50
C PRO A 36 25.67 23.52 -7.91
N VAL A 37 24.72 23.00 -8.66
CA VAL A 37 24.86 22.71 -10.11
C VAL A 37 24.62 23.99 -10.90
N SER A 38 25.55 24.37 -11.74
CA SER A 38 25.49 25.62 -12.52
C SER A 38 24.82 25.46 -13.87
N ASP A 39 24.96 24.30 -14.53
CA ASP A 39 24.39 23.98 -15.84
C ASP A 39 23.95 22.52 -15.88
N THR A 40 22.71 22.28 -16.28
CA THR A 40 22.14 20.94 -16.45
C THR A 40 21.92 20.57 -17.92
N ALA A 41 22.26 21.44 -18.86
CA ALA A 41 21.96 21.26 -20.27
C ALA A 41 23.19 20.96 -21.13
N SER A 42 24.37 21.42 -20.70
CA SER A 42 25.60 21.33 -21.48
C SER A 42 26.72 20.61 -20.71
N SER A 43 27.41 19.67 -21.37
CA SER A 43 28.60 19.04 -20.83
C SER A 43 29.86 19.85 -21.19
N GLN A 44 30.89 19.74 -20.36
CA GLN A 44 32.21 20.36 -20.64
C GLN A 44 32.96 19.51 -21.65
N THR A 45 33.46 20.16 -22.72
CA THR A 45 34.22 19.51 -23.79
C THR A 45 35.56 20.16 -24.00
N LEU A 46 36.48 19.40 -24.61
CA LEU A 46 37.78 19.94 -25.05
C LEU A 46 37.60 20.73 -26.36
N GLY A 47 37.25 22.02 -26.24
CA GLY A 47 36.89 22.86 -27.39
C GLY A 47 35.50 22.56 -27.95
N GLN A 48 35.09 23.30 -28.98
CA GLN A 48 33.71 23.29 -29.49
C GLN A 48 33.25 21.93 -30.01
N ASN A 49 34.09 21.12 -30.58
CA ASN A 49 33.78 19.80 -31.18
C ASN A 49 34.63 18.67 -30.54
N GLY A 50 35.20 18.92 -29.37
CA GLY A 50 36.04 17.94 -28.68
C GLY A 50 35.25 16.95 -27.84
N PRO A 51 35.91 15.93 -27.29
CA PRO A 51 35.29 14.96 -26.40
C PRO A 51 34.87 15.59 -25.07
N VAL A 52 33.89 14.98 -24.41
CA VAL A 52 33.47 15.35 -23.04
C VAL A 52 34.62 15.07 -22.08
N LEU A 53 34.87 16.00 -21.16
CA LEU A 53 35.94 15.90 -20.18
C LEU A 53 35.50 14.99 -19.01
N LEU A 54 36.38 14.11 -18.55
CA LEU A 54 36.16 13.27 -17.38
C LEU A 54 36.02 14.09 -16.08
N GLN A 55 36.58 15.30 -16.05
CA GLN A 55 36.45 16.23 -14.92
C GLN A 55 35.07 16.93 -14.83
N ASP A 56 34.18 16.71 -15.79
CA ASP A 56 32.80 17.21 -15.74
C ASP A 56 32.01 16.41 -14.75
N VAL A 57 32.09 16.77 -13.48
CA VAL A 57 31.45 16.11 -12.37
C VAL A 57 29.91 16.23 -12.46
N ASP A 58 29.42 17.36 -12.92
CA ASP A 58 27.98 17.60 -13.10
C ASP A 58 27.37 16.58 -14.08
N PHE A 59 28.05 16.34 -15.21
CA PHE A 59 27.66 15.35 -16.21
C PHE A 59 27.70 13.91 -15.66
N ILE A 60 28.83 13.56 -15.00
CA ILE A 60 28.98 12.21 -14.43
C ILE A 60 27.90 11.92 -13.37
N GLU A 61 27.66 12.85 -12.43
CA GLU A 61 26.66 12.66 -11.40
C GLU A 61 25.24 12.62 -11.97
N LYS A 62 24.95 13.46 -12.97
CA LYS A 62 23.64 13.46 -13.62
C LYS A 62 23.34 12.11 -14.28
N LEU A 63 24.27 11.55 -15.04
CA LEU A 63 24.13 10.24 -15.67
C LEU A 63 24.06 9.12 -14.62
N ALA A 64 24.95 9.13 -13.63
CA ALA A 64 24.96 8.13 -12.58
C ALA A 64 23.65 8.13 -11.76
N HIS A 65 23.09 9.31 -11.49
CA HIS A 65 21.79 9.44 -10.84
C HIS A 65 20.67 8.87 -11.72
N PHE A 66 20.66 9.20 -13.00
CA PHE A 66 19.71 8.70 -13.99
C PHE A 66 19.75 7.17 -14.09
N ASP A 67 20.94 6.58 -14.21
CA ASP A 67 21.13 5.14 -14.33
C ASP A 67 20.67 4.38 -13.09
N ARG A 68 20.74 5.01 -11.90
CA ARG A 68 20.37 4.41 -10.62
C ARG A 68 18.94 4.71 -10.18
N GLU A 69 18.19 5.56 -10.89
CA GLU A 69 16.80 5.89 -10.49
C GLU A 69 15.82 4.70 -10.66
N ARG A 70 16.18 3.76 -11.51
CA ARG A 70 15.38 2.57 -11.79
C ARG A 70 15.82 1.41 -10.91
N ILE A 71 14.84 0.79 -10.22
CA ILE A 71 15.04 -0.42 -9.44
C ILE A 71 14.17 -1.54 -10.04
N PRO A 72 14.55 -2.83 -9.89
CA PRO A 72 13.70 -3.95 -10.29
C PRO A 72 12.32 -3.87 -9.63
N GLU A 73 11.30 -4.35 -10.33
CA GLU A 73 9.97 -4.51 -9.74
C GLU A 73 10.02 -5.51 -8.57
N ARG A 74 9.19 -5.29 -7.56
CA ARG A 74 8.90 -6.31 -6.56
C ARG A 74 8.26 -7.51 -7.23
N VAL A 75 8.54 -8.71 -6.73
CA VAL A 75 7.93 -9.97 -7.22
C VAL A 75 6.40 -9.89 -7.15
N VAL A 76 5.89 -9.35 -6.06
CA VAL A 76 4.48 -8.98 -5.86
C VAL A 76 4.42 -7.57 -5.27
N HIS A 77 3.26 -6.91 -5.35
CA HIS A 77 3.08 -5.53 -4.89
C HIS A 77 3.94 -4.50 -5.65
N ALA A 78 4.19 -4.73 -6.94
CA ALA A 78 5.03 -3.86 -7.76
C ALA A 78 4.48 -2.43 -7.86
N LYS A 79 3.16 -2.28 -8.09
CA LYS A 79 2.49 -0.98 -8.12
C LYS A 79 1.91 -0.64 -6.75
N GLY A 80 2.23 0.55 -6.24
CA GLY A 80 1.68 1.00 -4.97
C GLY A 80 1.93 2.48 -4.71
N SER A 81 1.18 3.00 -3.72
CA SER A 81 1.25 4.38 -3.25
C SER A 81 1.29 4.38 -1.73
N GLY A 82 1.91 5.40 -1.14
CA GLY A 82 2.03 5.49 0.31
C GLY A 82 1.69 6.87 0.85
N ALA A 83 1.49 6.92 2.17
CA ALA A 83 1.25 8.15 2.90
C ALA A 83 1.83 8.05 4.32
N PHE A 84 2.29 9.17 4.84
CA PHE A 84 2.59 9.30 6.26
C PHE A 84 1.32 9.67 7.03
N GLY A 85 1.25 9.23 8.28
CA GLY A 85 0.16 9.54 9.18
C GLY A 85 0.58 9.47 10.65
N THR A 86 -0.40 9.68 11.53
CA THR A 86 -0.24 9.58 12.97
C THR A 86 -1.29 8.65 13.55
N PHE A 87 -0.89 7.87 14.54
CA PHE A 87 -1.73 6.93 15.26
C PHE A 87 -1.80 7.32 16.75
N ARG A 88 -2.95 7.14 17.35
CA ARG A 88 -3.15 7.21 18.81
C ARG A 88 -4.11 6.11 19.23
N PRO A 89 -3.79 5.31 20.25
CA PRO A 89 -4.75 4.36 20.79
C PRO A 89 -5.89 5.09 21.51
N TYR A 90 -7.09 4.52 21.46
CA TYR A 90 -8.24 5.06 22.19
C TYR A 90 -8.12 4.83 23.70
N ARG A 91 -7.43 3.72 24.09
CA ARG A 91 -7.20 3.33 25.47
C ARG A 91 -5.86 2.61 25.62
N SER A 92 -5.39 2.47 26.85
CA SER A 92 -4.21 1.67 27.16
C SER A 92 -4.51 0.19 26.95
N MET A 93 -3.60 -0.50 26.25
CA MET A 93 -3.67 -1.95 26.02
C MET A 93 -2.66 -2.72 26.89
N ARG A 94 -2.19 -2.12 28.01
CA ARG A 94 -1.17 -2.70 28.90
C ARG A 94 -1.49 -4.08 29.44
N ASP A 95 -2.78 -4.40 29.59
CA ASP A 95 -3.21 -5.71 30.08
C ASP A 95 -2.95 -6.83 29.05
N TYR A 96 -2.78 -6.48 27.80
CA TYR A 96 -2.61 -7.42 26.69
C TYR A 96 -1.23 -7.36 26.02
N THR A 97 -0.58 -6.20 26.02
CA THR A 97 0.71 -6.01 25.32
C THR A 97 1.62 -5.03 26.05
N SER A 98 2.92 -5.22 25.94
CA SER A 98 3.96 -4.28 26.42
C SER A 98 4.41 -3.29 25.33
N ALA A 99 3.85 -3.36 24.11
CA ALA A 99 4.20 -2.46 23.02
C ALA A 99 3.92 -0.99 23.37
N ALA A 100 4.96 -0.15 23.42
CA ALA A 100 4.90 1.20 23.96
C ALA A 100 3.85 2.10 23.28
N PHE A 101 3.70 1.99 21.96
CA PHE A 101 2.77 2.83 21.19
C PHE A 101 1.29 2.51 21.45
N LEU A 102 0.99 1.41 22.16
CA LEU A 102 -0.37 1.01 22.57
C LEU A 102 -0.65 1.26 24.07
N GLN A 103 0.29 1.88 24.80
CA GLN A 103 0.16 2.04 26.23
C GLN A 103 -0.54 3.33 26.66
N ASP A 104 -0.34 4.41 25.93
CA ASP A 104 -0.74 5.75 26.36
C ASP A 104 -1.51 6.47 25.25
N PRO A 105 -2.82 6.76 25.45
CA PRO A 105 -3.64 7.51 24.49
C PRO A 105 -3.17 8.94 24.23
N SER A 106 -2.35 9.53 25.08
CA SER A 106 -1.79 10.87 24.89
C SER A 106 -0.65 10.89 23.86
N VAL A 107 0.00 9.74 23.65
CA VAL A 107 1.16 9.60 22.75
C VAL A 107 0.72 9.42 21.31
N SER A 108 1.25 10.26 20.42
CA SER A 108 1.06 10.16 18.97
C SER A 108 2.24 9.44 18.34
N THR A 109 1.97 8.33 17.65
CA THR A 109 2.98 7.54 16.95
C THR A 109 2.90 7.81 15.45
N ARG A 110 4.01 8.24 14.84
CA ARG A 110 4.11 8.40 13.39
C ARG A 110 4.09 7.05 12.71
N PHE A 111 3.44 6.94 11.55
CA PHE A 111 3.49 5.75 10.72
C PHE A 111 3.63 6.10 9.23
N LEU A 112 4.08 5.12 8.45
CA LEU A 112 4.00 5.08 6.99
C LEU A 112 3.07 3.94 6.60
N ILE A 113 2.07 4.23 5.76
CA ILE A 113 1.23 3.21 5.13
C ILE A 113 1.56 3.10 3.64
N ARG A 114 1.52 1.87 3.10
CA ARG A 114 1.61 1.61 1.66
C ARG A 114 0.45 0.73 1.21
N PHE A 115 -0.29 1.23 0.23
CA PHE A 115 -1.29 0.49 -0.52
C PHE A 115 -0.69 -0.01 -1.84
N SER A 116 -1.10 -1.19 -2.30
CA SER A 116 -0.59 -1.75 -3.55
C SER A 116 -1.56 -2.74 -4.16
N THR A 117 -1.50 -2.96 -5.47
CA THR A 117 -1.98 -4.21 -6.08
C THR A 117 -1.01 -5.35 -5.70
N VAL A 118 -1.35 -6.61 -5.99
CA VAL A 118 -0.53 -7.77 -5.61
C VAL A 118 0.14 -8.38 -6.84
N ILE A 119 -0.64 -8.84 -7.80
CA ILE A 119 -0.14 -9.66 -8.92
C ILE A 119 0.36 -8.81 -10.09
N GLY A 120 -0.24 -7.66 -10.32
CA GLY A 120 0.06 -6.81 -11.48
C GLY A 120 1.48 -6.26 -11.48
N SER A 121 2.00 -5.94 -12.68
CA SER A 121 3.25 -5.21 -12.87
C SER A 121 3.12 -3.75 -12.41
N LYS A 122 4.23 -3.02 -12.40
CA LYS A 122 4.26 -1.61 -12.00
C LYS A 122 3.33 -0.72 -12.84
N GLY A 123 3.04 -1.08 -14.09
CA GLY A 123 2.14 -0.37 -15.01
C GLY A 123 0.71 -0.91 -15.07
N SER A 124 0.33 -1.89 -14.26
CA SER A 124 -1.02 -2.46 -14.26
C SER A 124 -2.07 -1.48 -13.73
N PRO A 125 -3.36 -1.63 -14.11
CA PRO A 125 -4.42 -0.76 -13.61
C PRO A 125 -4.71 -0.98 -12.13
N ASP A 126 -5.02 0.11 -11.41
CA ASP A 126 -5.44 0.05 -10.00
C ASP A 126 -6.75 -0.72 -9.80
N THR A 127 -7.63 -0.74 -10.82
CA THR A 127 -8.95 -1.38 -10.75
C THR A 127 -8.97 -2.83 -11.24
N ASP A 128 -7.82 -3.46 -11.46
CA ASP A 128 -7.78 -4.90 -11.69
C ASP A 128 -8.33 -5.65 -10.48
N ARG A 129 -8.99 -6.81 -10.74
CA ARG A 129 -9.42 -7.70 -9.66
C ARG A 129 -8.20 -8.38 -9.05
N ASP A 130 -7.85 -7.95 -7.86
CA ASP A 130 -6.65 -8.36 -7.14
C ASP A 130 -6.85 -8.06 -5.65
N PRO A 131 -6.29 -8.80 -4.69
CA PRO A 131 -6.15 -8.30 -3.33
C PRO A 131 -5.35 -6.99 -3.33
N ARG A 132 -5.56 -6.14 -2.34
CA ARG A 132 -4.70 -4.97 -2.16
C ARG A 132 -3.80 -5.19 -0.97
N GLY A 133 -2.50 -4.90 -1.16
CA GLY A 133 -1.57 -4.80 -0.05
C GLY A 133 -1.96 -3.63 0.85
N PHE A 134 -1.84 -3.84 2.15
CA PHE A 134 -2.11 -2.87 3.20
C PHE A 134 -1.01 -2.98 4.24
N ALA A 135 0.12 -2.30 4.02
CA ALA A 135 1.29 -2.40 4.88
C ALA A 135 1.46 -1.13 5.71
N VAL A 136 1.59 -1.28 7.02
CA VAL A 136 1.76 -0.16 7.96
C VAL A 136 3.04 -0.36 8.75
N LYS A 137 3.89 0.67 8.77
CA LYS A 137 5.10 0.75 9.59
C LYS A 137 4.91 1.84 10.64
N PHE A 138 4.80 1.45 11.91
CA PHE A 138 4.79 2.38 13.04
C PHE A 138 6.21 2.66 13.52
N TYR A 139 6.56 3.93 13.65
CA TYR A 139 7.86 4.38 14.18
C TYR A 139 7.72 4.61 15.68
N THR A 140 7.93 3.56 16.47
CA THR A 140 7.75 3.58 17.92
C THR A 140 9.04 3.92 18.65
N SER A 141 8.94 4.26 19.93
CA SER A 141 10.12 4.48 20.80
C SER A 141 10.95 3.21 21.04
N GLN A 142 10.39 2.03 20.74
CA GLN A 142 11.06 0.73 20.89
C GLN A 142 11.59 0.19 19.56
N GLY A 143 11.54 0.97 18.47
CA GLY A 143 11.87 0.57 17.12
C GLY A 143 10.63 0.49 16.23
N ASN A 144 10.80 -0.05 15.01
CA ASN A 144 9.70 -0.18 14.07
C ASN A 144 8.76 -1.33 14.44
N TYR A 145 7.45 -1.06 14.35
CA TYR A 145 6.43 -2.08 14.48
C TYR A 145 5.68 -2.16 13.15
N ASP A 146 5.85 -3.25 12.43
CA ASP A 146 5.34 -3.40 11.06
C ASP A 146 4.17 -4.39 11.02
N VAL A 147 3.09 -4.00 10.34
CA VAL A 147 1.97 -4.87 10.01
C VAL A 147 1.92 -5.01 8.49
N VAL A 148 2.17 -6.20 7.99
CA VAL A 148 2.04 -6.54 6.57
C VAL A 148 0.68 -7.20 6.38
N GLY A 149 -0.22 -6.53 5.69
CA GLY A 149 -1.61 -6.94 5.59
C GLY A 149 -2.17 -6.84 4.17
N LEU A 150 -3.43 -7.21 4.04
CA LEU A 150 -4.21 -7.15 2.82
C LEU A 150 -5.55 -6.46 3.05
N SER A 151 -6.21 -6.06 1.95
CA SER A 151 -7.60 -5.57 1.98
C SER A 151 -8.65 -6.66 2.21
N LEU A 152 -8.23 -7.92 2.22
CA LEU A 152 -9.05 -9.10 2.46
C LEU A 152 -8.56 -9.85 3.70
N PRO A 153 -9.45 -10.48 4.48
CA PRO A 153 -9.13 -10.96 5.83
C PRO A 153 -8.35 -12.27 5.90
N VAL A 154 -8.19 -12.96 4.79
CA VAL A 154 -7.52 -14.27 4.71
C VAL A 154 -6.49 -14.28 3.58
N PHE A 155 -5.70 -15.38 3.48
CA PHE A 155 -4.74 -15.60 2.41
C PHE A 155 -5.11 -16.81 1.55
N PHE A 156 -4.39 -17.02 0.44
CA PHE A 156 -4.68 -18.09 -0.53
C PHE A 156 -4.17 -19.45 -0.08
N ILE A 157 -3.07 -19.47 0.63
CA ILE A 157 -2.32 -20.67 1.02
C ILE A 157 -1.90 -20.54 2.48
N ARG A 158 -1.80 -21.67 3.15
CA ARG A 158 -1.34 -21.76 4.53
C ARG A 158 0.15 -22.03 4.64
N ASP A 159 0.68 -22.89 3.74
CA ASP A 159 2.09 -23.26 3.74
C ASP A 159 2.89 -22.35 2.81
N ALA A 160 3.89 -21.66 3.35
CA ALA A 160 4.77 -20.76 2.60
C ALA A 160 5.55 -21.45 1.49
N MET A 161 5.72 -22.78 1.51
CA MET A 161 6.33 -23.56 0.43
C MET A 161 5.55 -23.44 -0.87
N GLN A 162 4.23 -23.23 -0.80
CA GLN A 162 3.36 -23.07 -1.98
C GLN A 162 3.37 -21.64 -2.55
N PHE A 163 4.00 -20.69 -1.86
CA PHE A 163 3.98 -19.29 -2.31
C PHE A 163 4.62 -19.08 -3.69
N PRO A 164 5.80 -19.65 -4.02
CA PRO A 164 6.36 -19.53 -5.36
C PRO A 164 5.44 -20.11 -6.44
N ASP A 165 4.83 -21.26 -6.21
CA ASP A 165 3.93 -21.91 -7.18
C ASP A 165 2.66 -21.09 -7.39
N PHE A 166 2.08 -20.57 -6.30
CA PHE A 166 0.97 -19.65 -6.37
C PHE A 166 1.32 -18.42 -7.23
N ILE A 167 2.47 -17.78 -6.99
CA ILE A 167 2.88 -16.60 -7.74
C ILE A 167 3.19 -16.92 -9.19
N HIS A 168 3.89 -18.03 -9.50
CA HIS A 168 4.18 -18.44 -10.86
C HIS A 168 2.91 -18.72 -11.65
N SER A 169 1.88 -19.31 -11.03
CA SER A 169 0.58 -19.51 -11.68
C SER A 169 -0.11 -18.19 -12.09
N GLN A 170 0.19 -17.09 -11.41
CA GLN A 170 -0.44 -15.79 -11.63
C GLN A 170 0.36 -14.87 -12.56
N LYS A 171 1.67 -15.12 -12.72
CA LYS A 171 2.58 -14.28 -13.52
C LYS A 171 2.61 -14.70 -14.99
N PRO A 172 3.07 -13.81 -15.88
CA PRO A 172 3.38 -14.20 -17.26
C PRO A 172 4.41 -15.30 -17.33
N ASP A 173 4.26 -16.18 -18.31
CA ASP A 173 5.24 -17.21 -18.64
C ASP A 173 6.60 -16.59 -18.98
N PRO A 174 7.73 -17.07 -18.44
CA PRO A 174 9.04 -16.45 -18.61
C PRO A 174 9.57 -16.50 -20.06
N CYS A 175 9.10 -17.45 -20.88
CA CYS A 175 9.52 -17.55 -22.28
C CYS A 175 8.72 -16.64 -23.21
N THR A 176 7.41 -16.53 -22.97
CA THR A 176 6.49 -15.81 -23.86
C THR A 176 6.09 -14.43 -23.34
N ASN A 177 6.28 -14.18 -22.05
CA ASN A 177 5.77 -13.00 -21.33
C ASN A 177 4.24 -12.81 -21.44
N ILE A 178 3.51 -13.92 -21.60
CA ILE A 178 2.05 -13.95 -21.71
C ILE A 178 1.47 -14.65 -20.50
N LYS A 179 0.47 -14.05 -19.85
CA LYS A 179 -0.26 -14.66 -18.74
C LYS A 179 -1.16 -15.77 -19.27
N ASN A 180 -1.02 -16.98 -18.70
CA ASN A 180 -1.86 -18.12 -19.01
C ASN A 180 -2.88 -18.38 -17.89
N TYR A 181 -4.15 -18.09 -18.14
CA TYR A 181 -5.21 -18.28 -17.16
C TYR A 181 -5.51 -19.75 -16.85
N ALA A 182 -5.11 -20.70 -17.71
CA ALA A 182 -5.21 -22.12 -17.39
C ALA A 182 -4.33 -22.47 -16.18
N HIS A 183 -3.11 -21.95 -16.09
CA HIS A 183 -2.23 -22.15 -14.94
C HIS A 183 -2.83 -21.58 -13.64
N VAL A 184 -3.53 -20.45 -13.73
CA VAL A 184 -4.23 -19.83 -12.58
C VAL A 184 -5.27 -20.80 -12.01
N TRP A 185 -6.14 -21.32 -12.87
CA TRP A 185 -7.23 -22.20 -12.44
C TRP A 185 -6.76 -23.61 -12.12
N ASP A 186 -5.69 -24.07 -12.73
CA ASP A 186 -5.04 -25.33 -12.38
C ASP A 186 -4.54 -25.30 -10.94
N PHE A 187 -3.78 -24.25 -10.58
CA PHE A 187 -3.32 -24.06 -9.19
C PHE A 187 -4.48 -24.05 -8.20
N PHE A 188 -5.50 -23.22 -8.43
CA PHE A 188 -6.61 -23.11 -7.49
C PHE A 188 -7.49 -24.35 -7.41
N SER A 189 -7.66 -25.08 -8.49
CA SER A 189 -8.43 -26.35 -8.48
C SER A 189 -7.73 -27.45 -7.67
N LEU A 190 -6.40 -27.41 -7.61
CA LEU A 190 -5.57 -28.35 -6.86
C LEU A 190 -5.27 -27.88 -5.42
N THR A 191 -5.64 -26.63 -5.07
CA THR A 191 -5.39 -26.03 -3.76
C THR A 191 -6.70 -25.56 -3.12
N PRO A 192 -7.52 -26.50 -2.57
CA PRO A 192 -8.86 -26.19 -2.09
C PRO A 192 -8.90 -25.21 -0.91
N GLU A 193 -7.82 -25.08 -0.14
CA GLU A 193 -7.69 -24.09 0.94
C GLU A 193 -7.77 -22.64 0.43
N SER A 194 -7.47 -22.41 -0.85
CA SER A 194 -7.60 -21.10 -1.49
C SER A 194 -9.04 -20.64 -1.70
N LEU A 195 -10.03 -21.52 -1.55
CA LEU A 195 -11.43 -21.21 -1.88
C LEU A 195 -11.98 -20.04 -1.06
N HIS A 196 -11.64 -19.95 0.21
CA HIS A 196 -12.11 -18.86 1.07
C HIS A 196 -11.61 -17.50 0.56
N GLN A 197 -10.33 -17.39 0.24
CA GLN A 197 -9.77 -16.17 -0.33
C GLN A 197 -10.33 -15.86 -1.73
N LEU A 198 -10.58 -16.88 -2.55
CA LEU A 198 -11.22 -16.70 -3.86
C LEU A 198 -12.63 -16.14 -3.73
N MET A 199 -13.42 -16.60 -2.77
CA MET A 199 -14.76 -16.05 -2.51
C MET A 199 -14.69 -14.56 -2.16
N TRP A 200 -13.73 -14.15 -1.33
CA TRP A 200 -13.48 -12.74 -1.04
C TRP A 200 -13.01 -11.96 -2.27
N LEU A 201 -12.06 -12.52 -3.03
CA LEU A 201 -11.51 -11.88 -4.22
C LEU A 201 -12.55 -11.68 -5.31
N TYR A 202 -13.47 -12.63 -5.48
CA TYR A 202 -14.53 -12.53 -6.49
C TYR A 202 -15.80 -11.84 -6.00
N SER A 203 -15.86 -11.44 -4.73
CA SER A 203 -16.88 -10.54 -4.21
C SER A 203 -16.66 -9.10 -4.72
N ASP A 204 -17.52 -8.19 -4.28
CA ASP A 204 -17.40 -6.76 -4.58
C ASP A 204 -16.10 -6.13 -4.05
N ARG A 205 -15.49 -6.73 -3.02
CA ARG A 205 -14.23 -6.24 -2.42
C ARG A 205 -12.98 -6.50 -3.26
N GLY A 206 -13.07 -7.30 -4.31
CA GLY A 206 -11.93 -7.61 -5.19
C GLY A 206 -11.54 -6.51 -6.16
N ILE A 207 -12.37 -5.48 -6.36
CA ILE A 207 -12.08 -4.33 -7.23
C ILE A 207 -12.12 -3.06 -6.37
N VAL A 208 -11.01 -2.33 -6.30
CA VAL A 208 -10.86 -1.14 -5.48
C VAL A 208 -10.46 0.03 -6.37
N LYS A 209 -11.16 1.15 -6.25
CA LYS A 209 -10.83 2.42 -6.95
C LYS A 209 -10.39 3.55 -6.01
N ASP A 210 -10.56 3.37 -4.68
CA ASP A 210 -10.19 4.36 -3.66
C ASP A 210 -9.67 3.65 -2.41
N PHE A 211 -8.41 3.86 -2.07
CA PHE A 211 -7.79 3.26 -0.89
C PHE A 211 -8.43 3.72 0.43
N ALA A 212 -9.01 4.93 0.48
CA ALA A 212 -9.66 5.45 1.68
C ALA A 212 -10.89 4.64 2.13
N LYS A 213 -11.45 3.86 1.22
CA LYS A 213 -12.74 3.18 1.39
C LYS A 213 -12.62 1.66 1.54
N MET A 214 -11.40 1.13 1.57
CA MET A 214 -11.16 -0.30 1.79
C MET A 214 -10.62 -0.56 3.19
N ASP A 215 -11.08 -1.63 3.81
CA ASP A 215 -10.50 -2.12 5.05
C ASP A 215 -9.11 -2.72 4.81
N GLY A 216 -8.29 -2.77 5.86
CA GLY A 216 -7.05 -3.53 5.90
C GLY A 216 -7.09 -4.58 7.00
N PHE A 217 -6.44 -5.73 6.77
CA PHE A 217 -6.38 -6.84 7.72
C PHE A 217 -4.95 -7.31 7.87
N GLY A 218 -4.55 -7.65 9.11
CA GLY A 218 -3.22 -8.23 9.36
C GLY A 218 -3.06 -9.64 8.83
N VAL A 219 -4.18 -10.30 8.46
CA VAL A 219 -4.30 -11.67 7.94
C VAL A 219 -3.80 -12.73 8.92
N ASN A 220 -2.51 -12.69 9.26
CA ASN A 220 -1.89 -13.61 10.21
C ASN A 220 -2.41 -13.41 11.64
N THR A 221 -2.25 -14.44 12.47
CA THR A 221 -2.41 -14.34 13.91
C THR A 221 -1.07 -13.95 14.53
N PHE A 222 -1.08 -12.87 15.30
CA PHE A 222 0.08 -12.37 16.01
C PHE A 222 0.00 -12.74 17.49
N VAL A 223 1.12 -12.67 18.19
CA VAL A 223 1.18 -12.88 19.64
C VAL A 223 1.52 -11.57 20.32
N TRP A 224 0.62 -11.08 21.16
CA TRP A 224 0.92 -10.02 22.11
C TRP A 224 1.42 -10.60 23.42
N VAL A 225 2.38 -9.93 24.04
CA VAL A 225 2.92 -10.28 25.36
C VAL A 225 2.82 -9.05 26.24
N ASN A 226 2.15 -9.16 27.38
CA ASN A 226 2.03 -8.05 28.33
C ASN A 226 3.23 -7.96 29.28
N GLY A 227 3.24 -6.96 30.17
CA GLY A 227 4.32 -6.74 31.13
C GLY A 227 4.49 -7.85 32.18
N LYS A 228 3.55 -8.79 32.29
CA LYS A 228 3.63 -9.97 33.17
C LYS A 228 4.11 -11.22 32.44
N GLY A 229 4.36 -11.14 31.11
CA GLY A 229 4.73 -12.28 30.27
C GLY A 229 3.53 -13.12 29.81
N GLU A 230 2.30 -12.70 30.07
CA GLU A 230 1.09 -13.38 29.59
C GLU A 230 0.96 -13.17 28.08
N ARG A 231 0.55 -14.23 27.36
CA ARG A 231 0.43 -14.23 25.90
C ARG A 231 -1.02 -14.16 25.47
N PHE A 232 -1.25 -13.45 24.37
CA PHE A 232 -2.56 -13.31 23.74
C PHE A 232 -2.41 -13.45 22.22
N TYR A 233 -3.22 -14.26 21.58
CA TYR A 233 -3.36 -14.28 20.13
C TYR A 233 -4.20 -13.09 19.69
N VAL A 234 -3.79 -12.43 18.63
CA VAL A 234 -4.51 -11.26 18.10
C VAL A 234 -4.58 -11.27 16.58
N LYS A 235 -5.71 -10.80 16.04
CA LYS A 235 -5.86 -10.44 14.62
C LYS A 235 -6.17 -8.96 14.51
N TYR A 236 -5.65 -8.31 13.46
CA TYR A 236 -5.80 -6.88 13.23
C TYR A 236 -6.78 -6.57 12.11
N ARG A 237 -7.54 -5.50 12.31
CA ARG A 237 -8.34 -4.84 11.27
C ARG A 237 -8.10 -3.34 11.32
N PHE A 238 -7.88 -2.74 10.17
CA PHE A 238 -7.92 -1.30 9.94
C PHE A 238 -9.24 -1.00 9.25
N ALA A 239 -10.26 -0.66 10.01
CA ALA A 239 -11.59 -0.39 9.49
C ALA A 239 -11.63 1.00 8.86
N ALA A 240 -11.94 1.09 7.58
CA ALA A 240 -12.13 2.36 6.88
C ALA A 240 -13.31 3.13 7.49
N GLN A 241 -13.14 4.45 7.69
CA GLN A 241 -14.23 5.28 8.19
C GLN A 241 -15.21 5.72 7.09
N GLU A 242 -14.83 5.55 5.83
CA GLU A 242 -15.68 5.78 4.67
C GLU A 242 -16.26 4.47 4.15
N PRO A 243 -17.51 4.46 3.66
CA PRO A 243 -18.13 3.25 3.14
C PRO A 243 -17.42 2.77 1.87
N PHE A 244 -17.33 1.46 1.69
CA PHE A 244 -16.73 0.84 0.53
C PHE A 244 -17.49 1.23 -0.75
N ASP A 245 -16.76 1.60 -1.81
CA ASP A 245 -17.29 1.94 -3.12
C ASP A 245 -17.40 0.66 -3.98
N ILE A 246 -18.61 0.14 -4.10
CA ILE A 246 -18.87 -1.01 -4.96
C ILE A 246 -18.84 -0.54 -6.42
N ILE A 247 -17.95 -1.14 -7.21
CA ILE A 247 -17.95 -1.00 -8.67
C ILE A 247 -17.99 -2.39 -9.31
N ASP A 248 -18.77 -2.51 -10.38
CA ASP A 248 -18.86 -3.76 -11.09
C ASP A 248 -17.65 -4.01 -12.01
N ARG A 249 -17.56 -5.22 -12.56
CA ARG A 249 -16.47 -5.61 -13.47
C ARG A 249 -16.41 -4.73 -14.71
N LYS A 250 -17.55 -4.25 -15.22
CA LYS A 250 -17.62 -3.43 -16.45
C LYS A 250 -17.03 -2.05 -16.18
N GLU A 251 -17.40 -1.44 -15.06
CA GLU A 251 -16.87 -0.15 -14.64
C GLU A 251 -15.37 -0.28 -14.28
N GLY A 252 -14.97 -1.32 -13.60
CA GLY A 252 -13.54 -1.59 -13.32
C GLY A 252 -12.69 -1.64 -14.60
N LYS A 253 -13.17 -2.35 -15.63
CA LYS A 253 -12.49 -2.40 -16.95
C LYS A 253 -12.48 -1.05 -17.68
N ARG A 254 -13.58 -0.30 -17.60
CA ARG A 254 -13.65 1.04 -18.19
C ARG A 254 -12.61 1.97 -17.56
N LEU A 255 -12.54 1.99 -16.25
CA LEU A 255 -11.55 2.77 -15.50
C LEU A 255 -10.11 2.32 -15.77
N ALA A 256 -9.86 1.02 -15.86
CA ALA A 256 -8.55 0.47 -16.21
C ALA A 256 -8.02 1.03 -17.54
N GLY A 257 -8.90 1.28 -18.51
CA GLY A 257 -8.53 1.85 -19.81
C GLY A 257 -8.45 3.38 -19.83
N GLN A 258 -9.25 4.07 -19.01
CA GLN A 258 -9.33 5.53 -19.00
C GLN A 258 -8.39 6.20 -17.99
N ASP A 259 -8.27 5.63 -16.82
CA ASP A 259 -7.38 6.10 -15.74
C ASP A 259 -6.84 4.90 -14.95
N PRO A 260 -5.77 4.25 -15.43
CA PRO A 260 -5.18 3.10 -14.77
C PRO A 260 -4.61 3.42 -13.38
N ASP A 261 -4.40 4.70 -13.05
CA ASP A 261 -3.82 5.18 -11.79
C ASP A 261 -4.86 5.82 -10.87
N ILE A 262 -6.14 5.50 -11.03
CA ILE A 262 -7.24 6.20 -10.35
C ILE A 262 -7.13 6.19 -8.83
N ALA A 263 -6.73 5.07 -8.22
CA ALA A 263 -6.62 4.97 -6.76
C ALA A 263 -5.42 5.77 -6.24
N ALA A 264 -4.28 5.68 -6.92
CA ALA A 264 -3.09 6.47 -6.61
C ALA A 264 -3.34 7.97 -6.76
N ARG A 265 -3.99 8.38 -7.86
CA ARG A 265 -4.36 9.77 -8.15
C ARG A 265 -5.33 10.32 -7.11
N THR A 266 -6.34 9.53 -6.73
CA THR A 266 -7.33 9.92 -5.72
C THR A 266 -6.65 10.11 -4.37
N LEU A 267 -5.78 9.20 -3.95
CA LEU A 267 -5.00 9.33 -2.71
C LEU A 267 -4.18 10.61 -2.71
N HIS A 268 -3.38 10.82 -3.74
CA HIS A 268 -2.50 11.99 -3.86
C HIS A 268 -3.31 13.30 -3.82
N ARG A 269 -4.39 13.39 -4.61
CA ARG A 269 -5.25 14.57 -4.67
C ARG A 269 -5.91 14.87 -3.31
N ARG A 270 -6.42 13.86 -2.61
CA ARG A 270 -7.02 14.03 -1.28
C ARG A 270 -6.02 14.62 -0.29
N LEU A 271 -4.83 14.05 -0.22
CA LEU A 271 -3.79 14.49 0.70
C LEU A 271 -3.29 15.90 0.37
N ALA A 272 -3.13 16.23 -0.92
CA ALA A 272 -2.74 17.58 -1.37
C ALA A 272 -3.78 18.65 -0.99
N LEU A 273 -5.07 18.28 -0.92
CA LEU A 273 -6.17 19.16 -0.49
C LEU A 273 -6.35 19.19 1.05
N GLY A 274 -5.50 18.53 1.81
CA GLY A 274 -5.62 18.47 3.27
C GLY A 274 -6.75 17.54 3.78
N ASN A 275 -7.29 16.65 2.94
CA ASN A 275 -8.35 15.72 3.30
C ASN A 275 -7.75 14.36 3.71
N PRO A 276 -7.46 14.11 5.01
CA PRO A 276 -6.79 12.88 5.43
C PRO A 276 -7.71 11.66 5.27
N ILE A 277 -7.09 10.51 5.04
CA ILE A 277 -7.73 9.20 5.16
C ILE A 277 -7.69 8.77 6.62
N ARG A 278 -8.76 8.14 7.10
CA ARG A 278 -8.87 7.69 8.48
C ARG A 278 -9.28 6.23 8.57
N TYR A 279 -8.61 5.50 9.45
CA TYR A 279 -8.91 4.12 9.81
C TYR A 279 -9.04 3.98 11.32
N GLU A 280 -9.91 3.09 11.76
CA GLU A 280 -9.88 2.59 13.13
C GLU A 280 -9.02 1.33 13.20
N PHE A 281 -8.00 1.34 14.03
CA PHE A 281 -7.23 0.14 14.32
C PHE A 281 -7.97 -0.70 15.36
N GLN A 282 -8.42 -1.87 14.95
CA GLN A 282 -9.23 -2.80 15.74
C GLN A 282 -8.49 -4.10 15.92
N VAL A 283 -8.74 -4.80 17.03
CA VAL A 283 -8.13 -6.08 17.34
C VAL A 283 -9.17 -7.10 17.80
N GLN A 284 -9.03 -8.34 17.37
CA GLN A 284 -9.62 -9.50 18.03
C GLN A 284 -8.57 -10.08 18.98
N ILE A 285 -8.97 -10.48 20.19
CA ILE A 285 -8.05 -10.99 21.22
C ILE A 285 -8.57 -12.35 21.69
N MET A 286 -7.68 -13.32 21.75
CA MET A 286 -7.95 -14.68 22.20
C MET A 286 -6.85 -15.11 23.19
N LYS A 287 -7.22 -15.79 24.27
CA LYS A 287 -6.24 -16.48 25.11
C LYS A 287 -5.77 -17.76 24.39
N PRO A 288 -4.46 -18.09 24.41
CA PRO A 288 -3.94 -19.28 23.72
C PRO A 288 -4.64 -20.59 24.09
N GLU A 289 -5.08 -20.70 25.35
CA GLU A 289 -5.76 -21.91 25.88
C GLU A 289 -7.15 -22.15 25.24
N MET A 290 -7.72 -21.13 24.58
CA MET A 290 -8.96 -21.26 23.84
C MET A 290 -8.78 -21.91 22.47
N ALA A 291 -7.56 -21.93 21.95
CA ALA A 291 -7.27 -22.46 20.61
C ALA A 291 -7.69 -23.94 20.47
N ASP A 292 -7.42 -24.75 21.50
CA ASP A 292 -7.78 -26.17 21.51
C ASP A 292 -9.30 -26.45 21.57
N GLN A 293 -10.10 -25.42 21.84
CA GLN A 293 -11.56 -25.52 21.92
C GLN A 293 -12.26 -25.18 20.61
N LEU A 294 -11.50 -24.70 19.61
CA LEU A 294 -12.03 -24.32 18.31
C LEU A 294 -12.09 -25.52 17.36
N SER A 295 -13.04 -25.47 16.42
CA SER A 295 -13.16 -26.48 15.36
C SER A 295 -12.16 -26.27 14.21
N PHE A 296 -11.30 -25.26 14.30
CA PHE A 296 -10.28 -24.90 13.31
C PHE A 296 -9.03 -24.38 14.00
N ASP A 297 -7.90 -24.40 13.33
CA ASP A 297 -6.66 -23.81 13.80
C ASP A 297 -6.72 -22.26 13.72
N PRO A 298 -6.71 -21.52 14.84
CA PRO A 298 -6.75 -20.07 14.84
C PRO A 298 -5.49 -19.41 14.28
N LEU A 299 -4.42 -20.17 14.06
CA LEU A 299 -3.17 -19.71 13.44
C LEU A 299 -3.20 -19.85 11.90
N ASP A 300 -4.19 -20.56 11.36
CA ASP A 300 -4.39 -20.73 9.93
C ASP A 300 -4.84 -19.40 9.30
N ASP A 301 -4.05 -18.84 8.41
CA ASP A 301 -4.31 -17.56 7.75
C ASP A 301 -5.35 -17.65 6.61
N THR A 302 -5.81 -18.86 6.27
CA THR A 302 -6.98 -19.07 5.39
C THR A 302 -8.31 -18.99 6.14
N LYS A 303 -8.27 -18.77 7.46
CA LYS A 303 -9.44 -18.74 8.35
C LYS A 303 -9.62 -17.37 9.01
N ILE A 304 -10.88 -17.00 9.20
CA ILE A 304 -11.27 -15.87 10.04
C ILE A 304 -11.66 -16.38 11.43
N TRP A 305 -11.51 -15.53 12.45
CA TRP A 305 -12.12 -15.80 13.74
C TRP A 305 -13.55 -15.30 13.76
N PRO A 306 -14.53 -16.10 14.25
CA PRO A 306 -15.92 -15.69 14.35
C PRO A 306 -16.09 -14.44 15.20
N GLU A 307 -16.74 -13.40 14.66
CA GLU A 307 -16.89 -12.11 15.36
C GLU A 307 -17.88 -12.17 16.53
N ASP A 308 -18.78 -13.14 16.54
CA ASP A 308 -19.70 -13.42 17.65
C ASP A 308 -18.97 -13.99 18.88
N GLN A 309 -17.86 -14.72 18.68
CA GLN A 309 -17.02 -15.27 19.75
C GLN A 309 -15.85 -14.34 20.08
N PHE A 310 -15.25 -13.73 19.07
CA PHE A 310 -14.09 -12.84 19.20
C PHE A 310 -14.40 -11.50 18.51
N PRO A 311 -15.16 -10.62 19.17
CA PRO A 311 -15.51 -9.33 18.58
C PRO A 311 -14.30 -8.43 18.41
N PHE A 312 -14.31 -7.62 17.35
CA PHE A 312 -13.31 -6.58 17.18
C PHE A 312 -13.47 -5.49 18.25
N GLN A 313 -12.37 -5.18 18.91
CA GLN A 313 -12.26 -4.13 19.93
C GLN A 313 -11.43 -2.95 19.35
N LYS A 314 -11.84 -1.72 19.75
CA LYS A 314 -11.14 -0.49 19.38
C LYS A 314 -10.05 -0.16 20.39
#